data_5b02e34ed4f8d2f96189bd5675382997
#
_entry.id   5b02e34ed4f8d2f96189bd5675382997
#
_cell.length_a   1.000
_cell.length_b   1.000
_cell.length_c   1.000
_cell.angle_alpha   90.00
_cell.angle_beta   90.00
_cell.angle_gamma   90.00
#
_symmetry.space_group_name_H-M   'P 1'
#
loop_
_entity.id
_entity.type
_entity.pdbx_description
1 polymer ?
#
loop_
_entity_poly.entity_id
_entity_poly.type
_entity_poly.pdbx_seq_one_letter_code
_entity_poly.pdbx_strand_id
1 'polypeptide(L)'
;RKYNLLVGERTAEQIKLEIGSACPPDPTDTEHGETTMEIKGRNLVDGLPKDILIRSEEVREAMNENLMRIVESIKDTLECTPPELSSDIIDRGIMLSGGGALLRGLDTLIQNETGIEVHIAEAPLDCVALGAGAVLDHPDLAGTRREELSYL
;
A
#
# COMPACT_ATOMS: atom_id res chain seq x y z
N ARG A 1 19.31 1.81 8.92
CA ARG A 1 20.68 1.25 8.72
C ARG A 1 21.63 2.30 8.14
N LYS A 2 21.21 3.08 7.11
CA LYS A 2 22.04 4.08 6.41
C LYS A 2 22.70 5.10 7.36
N TYR A 3 22.01 5.52 8.39
CA TYR A 3 22.45 6.59 9.32
C TYR A 3 22.87 6.07 10.70
N ASN A 4 22.90 4.76 10.93
CA ASN A 4 23.10 4.15 12.23
C ASN A 4 22.21 4.76 13.34
N LEU A 5 20.99 5.15 12.95
CA LEU A 5 20.00 5.74 13.84
C LEU A 5 18.92 4.69 14.19
N LEU A 6 18.69 4.48 15.46
CA LEU A 6 17.59 3.69 15.97
C LEU A 6 16.39 4.60 16.21
N VAL A 7 15.30 4.32 15.51
CA VAL A 7 14.00 4.99 15.68
C VAL A 7 12.98 3.97 16.18
N GLY A 8 11.99 4.43 16.95
CA GLY A 8 10.87 3.59 17.38
C GLY A 8 9.87 3.34 16.25
N GLU A 9 9.01 2.32 16.39
CA GLU A 9 7.97 1.97 15.43
C GLU A 9 7.03 3.15 15.12
N ARG A 10 6.64 3.90 16.15
CA ARG A 10 5.79 5.08 15.98
C ARG A 10 6.45 6.14 15.08
N THR A 11 7.75 6.38 15.25
CA THR A 11 8.49 7.32 14.40
C THR A 11 8.60 6.79 12.97
N ALA A 12 8.86 5.49 12.81
CA ALA A 12 8.91 4.85 11.49
C ALA A 12 7.55 4.93 10.77
N GLU A 13 6.45 4.71 11.47
CA GLU A 13 5.10 4.87 10.93
C GLU A 13 4.83 6.32 10.53
N GLN A 14 5.19 7.28 11.37
CA GLN A 14 5.05 8.69 11.06
C GLN A 14 5.83 9.09 9.80
N ILE A 15 7.07 8.63 9.65
CA ILE A 15 7.89 8.84 8.44
C ILE A 15 7.15 8.30 7.20
N LYS A 16 6.63 7.07 7.30
CA LYS A 16 5.89 6.45 6.19
C LYS A 16 4.66 7.27 5.80
N LEU A 17 3.89 7.75 6.78
CA LEU A 17 2.66 8.52 6.54
C LEU A 17 2.93 9.93 5.98
N GLU A 18 3.98 10.61 6.46
CA GLU A 18 4.25 11.99 6.08
C GLU A 18 5.01 12.12 4.76
N ILE A 19 6.08 11.32 4.58
CA ILE A 19 6.98 11.45 3.43
C ILE A 19 7.17 10.16 2.62
N GLY A 20 6.46 9.07 2.98
CA GLY A 20 6.50 7.81 2.22
C GLY A 20 5.75 7.94 0.89
N SER A 21 6.30 7.31 -0.14
CA SER A 21 5.65 7.16 -1.45
C SER A 21 6.14 5.90 -2.15
N ALA A 22 5.30 5.29 -2.97
CA ALA A 22 5.66 4.11 -3.75
C ALA A 22 6.32 4.48 -5.09
N CYS A 23 5.96 5.65 -5.65
CA CYS A 23 6.52 6.18 -6.89
C CYS A 23 7.22 7.52 -6.66
N PRO A 24 8.16 7.94 -7.53
CA PRO A 24 8.61 9.31 -7.59
C PRO A 24 7.43 10.26 -7.79
N PRO A 25 7.51 11.50 -7.26
CA PRO A 25 6.49 12.50 -7.53
C PRO A 25 6.40 12.78 -9.03
N ASP A 26 5.20 13.06 -9.51
CA ASP A 26 5.02 13.50 -10.90
C ASP A 26 5.74 14.86 -11.07
N PRO A 27 6.58 15.03 -12.11
CA PRO A 27 7.26 16.28 -12.38
C PRO A 27 6.30 17.47 -12.57
N THR A 28 5.04 17.21 -12.88
CA THR A 28 3.99 18.23 -13.03
C THR A 28 3.25 18.52 -11.73
N ASP A 29 3.39 17.67 -10.72
CA ASP A 29 2.77 17.86 -9.40
C ASP A 29 3.64 18.78 -8.53
N THR A 30 3.27 20.05 -8.51
CA THR A 30 3.96 21.08 -7.71
C THR A 30 3.64 21.02 -6.22
N GLU A 31 2.60 20.28 -5.83
CA GLU A 31 2.15 20.16 -4.44
C GLU A 31 2.84 19.02 -3.69
N HIS A 32 3.19 17.94 -4.39
CA HIS A 32 3.72 16.70 -3.81
C HIS A 32 5.16 16.37 -4.26
N GLY A 33 5.99 17.40 -4.45
CA GLY A 33 7.41 17.24 -4.77
C GLY A 33 8.20 16.44 -3.71
N GLU A 34 9.49 16.24 -3.97
CA GLU A 34 10.38 15.60 -2.98
C GLU A 34 10.42 16.43 -1.69
N THR A 35 10.14 15.78 -0.57
CA THR A 35 10.04 16.40 0.75
C THR A 35 11.12 15.89 1.70
N THR A 36 11.36 16.65 2.77
CA THR A 36 12.31 16.29 3.82
C THR A 36 11.62 16.30 5.17
N MET A 37 12.09 15.45 6.09
CA MET A 37 11.60 15.36 7.45
C MET A 37 12.76 15.25 8.42
N GLU A 38 12.74 16.06 9.48
CA GLU A 38 13.68 15.92 10.59
C GLU A 38 13.19 14.84 11.54
N ILE A 39 14.04 13.87 11.83
CA ILE A 39 13.74 12.78 12.74
C ILE A 39 14.76 12.71 13.87
N LYS A 40 14.27 12.27 15.03
CA LYS A 40 15.06 12.10 16.25
C LYS A 40 15.17 10.63 16.60
N GLY A 41 16.37 10.22 16.97
CA GLY A 41 16.61 8.84 17.35
C GLY A 41 17.88 8.70 18.17
N ARG A 42 18.23 7.46 18.49
CA ARG A 42 19.46 7.14 19.17
C ARG A 42 20.52 6.69 18.17
N ASN A 43 21.66 7.34 18.18
CA ASN A 43 22.82 6.91 17.40
C ASN A 43 23.32 5.56 17.93
N LEU A 44 23.45 4.59 17.05
CA LEU A 44 23.89 3.23 17.40
C LEU A 44 25.41 3.13 17.67
N VAL A 45 26.18 4.15 17.30
CA VAL A 45 27.64 4.16 17.47
C VAL A 45 28.04 4.61 18.87
N ASP A 46 27.44 5.68 19.39
CA ASP A 46 27.78 6.31 20.67
C ASP A 46 26.65 6.26 21.70
N GLY A 47 25.45 5.80 21.29
CA GLY A 47 24.27 5.69 22.14
C GLY A 47 23.56 7.00 22.43
N LEU A 48 24.04 8.13 21.91
CA LEU A 48 23.51 9.45 22.20
C LEU A 48 22.31 9.79 21.33
N PRO A 49 21.42 10.69 21.79
CA PRO A 49 20.38 11.27 20.95
C PRO A 49 21.00 12.01 19.75
N LYS A 50 20.39 11.81 18.57
CA LYS A 50 20.82 12.44 17.33
C LYS A 50 19.62 12.79 16.47
N ASP A 51 19.69 13.97 15.87
CA ASP A 51 18.73 14.44 14.89
C ASP A 51 19.33 14.29 13.49
N ILE A 52 18.51 13.85 12.54
CA ILE A 52 18.90 13.76 11.12
C ILE A 52 17.77 14.25 10.24
N LEU A 53 18.13 14.81 9.09
CA LEU A 53 17.21 15.15 8.02
C LEU A 53 17.19 13.98 7.04
N ILE A 54 16.01 13.43 6.78
CA ILE A 54 15.79 12.39 5.78
C ILE A 54 14.95 12.91 4.63
N ARG A 55 15.12 12.32 3.44
CA ARG A 55 14.40 12.69 2.22
C ARG A 55 13.36 11.62 1.88
N SER A 56 12.27 12.04 1.24
CA SER A 56 11.24 11.13 0.74
C SER A 56 11.81 10.08 -0.24
N GLU A 57 12.77 10.45 -1.07
CA GLU A 57 13.49 9.52 -1.95
C GLU A 57 14.15 8.37 -1.18
N GLU A 58 14.82 8.67 -0.06
CA GLU A 58 15.48 7.65 0.77
C GLU A 58 14.47 6.70 1.45
N VAL A 59 13.30 7.23 1.80
CA VAL A 59 12.21 6.43 2.37
C VAL A 59 11.63 5.50 1.30
N ARG A 60 11.42 6.01 0.09
CA ARG A 60 10.97 5.24 -1.07
C ARG A 60 11.93 4.10 -1.40
N GLU A 61 13.23 4.39 -1.48
CA GLU A 61 14.26 3.36 -1.68
C GLU A 61 14.21 2.29 -0.59
N ALA A 62 14.05 2.69 0.68
CA ALA A 62 13.98 1.75 1.80
C ALA A 62 12.73 0.85 1.78
N MET A 63 11.62 1.32 1.21
CA MET A 63 10.37 0.58 1.08
C MET A 63 10.30 -0.28 -0.19
N ASN A 64 11.13 0.01 -1.19
CA ASN A 64 11.03 -0.58 -2.53
C ASN A 64 11.00 -2.12 -2.51
N GLU A 65 11.85 -2.77 -1.73
CA GLU A 65 11.87 -4.24 -1.65
C GLU A 65 10.50 -4.81 -1.20
N ASN A 66 9.88 -4.19 -0.20
CA ASN A 66 8.57 -4.64 0.29
C ASN A 66 7.45 -4.32 -0.71
N LEU A 67 7.53 -3.19 -1.39
CA LEU A 67 6.57 -2.81 -2.43
C LEU A 67 6.62 -3.77 -3.62
N MET A 68 7.83 -4.13 -4.06
CA MET A 68 8.00 -5.10 -5.16
C MET A 68 7.49 -6.49 -4.78
N ARG A 69 7.64 -6.92 -3.53
CA ARG A 69 7.03 -8.19 -3.06
C ARG A 69 5.51 -8.17 -3.13
N ILE A 70 4.88 -7.02 -2.84
CA ILE A 70 3.43 -6.86 -3.00
C ILE A 70 3.05 -7.00 -4.48
N VAL A 71 3.77 -6.31 -5.36
CA VAL A 71 3.55 -6.38 -6.81
C VAL A 71 3.73 -7.80 -7.33
N GLU A 72 4.78 -8.51 -6.92
CA GLU A 72 5.01 -9.91 -7.28
C GLU A 72 3.85 -10.81 -6.85
N SER A 73 3.36 -10.65 -5.61
CA SER A 73 2.21 -11.43 -5.12
C SER A 73 0.93 -11.15 -5.91
N ILE A 74 0.73 -9.92 -6.39
CA ILE A 74 -0.39 -9.57 -7.27
C ILE A 74 -0.22 -10.26 -8.62
N LYS A 75 0.97 -10.20 -9.24
CA LYS A 75 1.26 -10.87 -10.52
C LYS A 75 1.05 -12.39 -10.42
N ASP A 76 1.56 -13.03 -9.39
CA ASP A 76 1.37 -14.46 -9.14
C ASP A 76 -0.12 -14.83 -9.04
N THR A 77 -0.90 -13.99 -8.36
CA THR A 77 -2.35 -14.18 -8.24
C THR A 77 -3.04 -14.07 -9.60
N LEU A 78 -2.68 -13.07 -10.39
CA LEU A 78 -3.22 -12.87 -11.73
C LEU A 78 -2.86 -14.03 -12.68
N GLU A 79 -1.64 -14.55 -12.60
CA GLU A 79 -1.19 -15.71 -13.39
C GLU A 79 -1.98 -16.98 -13.06
N CYS A 80 -2.36 -17.16 -11.78
CA CYS A 80 -3.18 -18.30 -11.34
C CYS A 80 -4.68 -18.11 -11.58
N THR A 81 -5.11 -16.94 -12.04
CA THR A 81 -6.52 -16.62 -12.25
C THR A 81 -7.02 -17.21 -13.56
N PRO A 82 -8.18 -17.91 -13.58
CA PRO A 82 -8.78 -18.42 -14.81
C PRO A 82 -9.02 -17.33 -15.85
N PRO A 83 -8.88 -17.65 -17.17
CA PRO A 83 -8.99 -16.66 -18.25
C PRO A 83 -10.30 -15.85 -18.26
N GLU A 84 -11.40 -16.49 -17.89
CA GLU A 84 -12.73 -15.85 -17.83
C GLU A 84 -12.76 -14.74 -16.78
N LEU A 85 -12.17 -14.97 -15.61
CA LEU A 85 -12.07 -13.97 -14.53
C LEU A 85 -11.01 -12.92 -14.84
N SER A 86 -9.94 -13.29 -15.54
CA SER A 86 -8.91 -12.34 -15.96
C SER A 86 -9.47 -11.26 -16.89
N SER A 87 -10.42 -11.61 -17.76
CA SER A 87 -11.12 -10.63 -18.59
C SER A 87 -11.91 -9.62 -17.75
N ASP A 88 -12.65 -10.12 -16.75
CA ASP A 88 -13.40 -9.26 -15.83
C ASP A 88 -12.50 -8.31 -15.02
N ILE A 89 -11.30 -8.78 -14.64
CA ILE A 89 -10.32 -7.96 -13.91
C ILE A 89 -9.78 -6.84 -14.79
N ILE A 90 -9.52 -7.11 -16.08
CA ILE A 90 -9.08 -6.08 -17.03
C ILE A 90 -10.13 -4.98 -17.17
N ASP A 91 -11.42 -5.36 -17.25
CA ASP A 91 -12.51 -4.43 -17.44
C ASP A 91 -12.87 -3.63 -16.17
N ARG A 92 -12.73 -4.23 -15.00
CA ARG A 92 -13.14 -3.64 -13.72
C ARG A 92 -11.99 -3.04 -12.91
N GLY A 93 -10.76 -3.41 -13.20
CA GLY A 93 -9.58 -2.98 -12.46
C GLY A 93 -9.39 -3.70 -11.11
N ILE A 94 -8.39 -3.23 -10.38
CA ILE A 94 -8.03 -3.70 -9.03
C ILE A 94 -8.47 -2.65 -8.02
N MET A 95 -9.22 -3.05 -7.00
CA MET A 95 -9.64 -2.17 -5.91
C MET A 95 -8.70 -2.32 -4.70
N LEU A 96 -8.08 -1.22 -4.28
CA LEU A 96 -7.26 -1.16 -3.07
C LEU A 96 -8.08 -0.71 -1.87
N SER A 97 -7.94 -1.41 -0.75
CA SER A 97 -8.56 -1.08 0.53
C SER A 97 -7.57 -1.24 1.69
N GLY A 98 -7.98 -0.80 2.88
CA GLY A 98 -7.13 -0.82 4.07
C GLY A 98 -6.11 0.32 4.10
N GLY A 99 -5.36 0.41 5.20
CA GLY A 99 -4.39 1.50 5.42
C GLY A 99 -3.23 1.52 4.41
N GLY A 100 -2.88 0.38 3.83
CA GLY A 100 -1.86 0.30 2.77
C GLY A 100 -2.24 1.05 1.50
N ALA A 101 -3.53 1.09 1.16
CA ALA A 101 -4.06 1.82 0.01
C ALA A 101 -3.81 3.34 0.07
N LEU A 102 -3.58 3.87 1.27
CA LEU A 102 -3.29 5.28 1.50
C LEU A 102 -1.82 5.67 1.24
N LEU A 103 -0.95 4.70 0.94
CA LEU A 103 0.43 5.01 0.58
C LEU A 103 0.44 5.68 -0.80
N ARG A 104 0.97 6.89 -0.86
CA ARG A 104 1.02 7.69 -2.09
C ARG A 104 1.69 6.93 -3.23
N GLY A 105 1.03 6.88 -4.39
CA GLY A 105 1.56 6.27 -5.61
C GLY A 105 1.60 4.74 -5.60
N LEU A 106 0.98 4.06 -4.63
CA LEU A 106 0.89 2.60 -4.64
C LEU A 106 -0.01 2.09 -5.77
N ASP A 107 -1.12 2.77 -6.01
CA ASP A 107 -2.01 2.58 -7.16
C ASP A 107 -1.25 2.68 -8.47
N THR A 108 -0.52 3.78 -8.64
CA THR A 108 0.31 4.04 -9.82
C THR A 108 1.39 2.98 -10.01
N LEU A 109 2.06 2.55 -8.93
CA LEU A 109 3.06 1.49 -8.98
C LEU A 109 2.44 0.17 -9.48
N ILE A 110 1.33 -0.25 -8.89
CA ILE A 110 0.66 -1.50 -9.26
C ILE A 110 0.14 -1.41 -10.70
N GLN A 111 -0.46 -0.30 -11.09
CA GLN A 111 -0.94 -0.09 -12.46
C GLN A 111 0.20 -0.15 -13.48
N ASN A 112 1.35 0.48 -13.21
CA ASN A 112 2.51 0.44 -14.10
C ASN A 112 3.08 -0.97 -14.24
N GLU A 113 3.06 -1.75 -13.16
CA GLU A 113 3.66 -3.08 -13.11
C GLU A 113 2.74 -4.19 -13.65
N THR A 114 1.42 -3.99 -13.60
CA THR A 114 0.43 -4.99 -14.04
C THR A 114 -0.26 -4.63 -15.36
N GLY A 115 -0.28 -3.35 -15.72
CA GLY A 115 -1.04 -2.84 -16.85
C GLY A 115 -2.56 -2.78 -16.61
N ILE A 116 -3.02 -3.04 -15.38
CA ILE A 116 -4.43 -3.05 -14.99
C ILE A 116 -4.75 -1.76 -14.24
N GLU A 117 -5.92 -1.16 -14.51
CA GLU A 117 -6.37 0.02 -13.79
C GLU A 117 -6.55 -0.27 -12.30
N VAL A 118 -6.10 0.66 -11.45
CA VAL A 118 -6.13 0.49 -9.99
C VAL A 118 -6.91 1.63 -9.34
N HIS A 119 -7.89 1.27 -8.52
CA HIS A 119 -8.76 2.21 -7.83
C HIS A 119 -8.56 2.12 -6.32
N ILE A 120 -8.54 3.27 -5.64
CA ILE A 120 -8.55 3.31 -4.18
C ILE A 120 -10.01 3.44 -3.73
N ALA A 121 -10.44 2.61 -2.79
CA ALA A 121 -11.79 2.68 -2.23
C ALA A 121 -12.04 4.04 -1.59
N GLU A 122 -13.28 4.55 -1.65
CA GLU A 122 -13.68 5.85 -1.11
C GLU A 122 -13.37 6.00 0.39
N ALA A 123 -13.57 4.92 1.18
CA ALA A 123 -13.22 4.86 2.59
C ALA A 123 -12.35 3.62 2.88
N PRO A 124 -11.05 3.63 2.49
CA PRO A 124 -10.25 2.40 2.46
C PRO A 124 -10.09 1.74 3.84
N LEU A 125 -10.05 2.52 4.92
CA LEU A 125 -9.95 2.00 6.29
C LEU A 125 -11.25 1.35 6.79
N ASP A 126 -12.40 1.75 6.25
CA ASP A 126 -13.72 1.33 6.73
C ASP A 126 -14.34 0.20 5.89
N CYS A 127 -13.73 -0.17 4.77
CA CYS A 127 -14.26 -1.16 3.82
C CYS A 127 -14.69 -2.47 4.49
N VAL A 128 -13.87 -2.99 5.42
CA VAL A 128 -14.17 -4.26 6.11
C VAL A 128 -15.39 -4.11 7.02
N ALA A 129 -15.46 -3.01 7.78
CA ALA A 129 -16.58 -2.73 8.69
C ALA A 129 -17.87 -2.48 7.91
N LEU A 130 -17.80 -1.68 6.84
CA LEU A 130 -18.94 -1.39 5.97
C LEU A 130 -19.43 -2.65 5.26
N GLY A 131 -18.52 -3.48 4.76
CA GLY A 131 -18.85 -4.74 4.11
C GLY A 131 -19.51 -5.74 5.08
N ALA A 132 -18.99 -5.84 6.30
CA ALA A 132 -19.61 -6.67 7.34
C ALA A 132 -21.02 -6.18 7.71
N GLY A 133 -21.20 -4.86 7.80
CA GLY A 133 -22.53 -4.24 8.02
C GLY A 133 -23.51 -4.55 6.88
N ALA A 134 -23.06 -4.40 5.63
CA ALA A 134 -23.87 -4.69 4.45
C ALA A 134 -24.35 -6.16 4.42
N VAL A 135 -23.51 -7.13 4.84
CA VAL A 135 -23.90 -8.54 4.93
C VAL A 135 -24.96 -8.76 6.02
N LEU A 136 -24.93 -8.00 7.11
CA LEU A 136 -25.98 -8.09 8.15
C LEU A 136 -27.30 -7.52 7.68
N ASP A 137 -27.28 -6.45 6.89
CA ASP A 137 -28.47 -5.83 6.31
C ASP A 137 -29.06 -6.66 5.16
N HIS A 138 -28.23 -7.44 4.47
CA HIS A 138 -28.56 -8.27 3.32
C HIS A 138 -28.11 -9.72 3.54
N PRO A 139 -28.83 -10.52 4.36
CA PRO A 139 -28.44 -11.91 4.69
C PRO A 139 -28.31 -12.85 3.51
N ASP A 140 -29.00 -12.56 2.41
CA ASP A 140 -28.92 -13.26 1.13
C ASP A 140 -27.52 -13.20 0.52
N LEU A 141 -26.74 -12.15 0.76
CA LEU A 141 -25.34 -12.06 0.35
C LEU A 141 -24.45 -13.07 1.09
N ALA A 142 -24.82 -13.47 2.30
CA ALA A 142 -24.10 -14.47 3.09
C ALA A 142 -24.45 -15.92 2.65
N GLY A 143 -25.63 -16.14 2.06
CA GLY A 143 -26.11 -17.45 1.63
C GLY A 143 -25.48 -17.97 0.34
N THR A 144 -25.19 -17.08 -0.60
CA THR A 144 -24.68 -17.43 -1.93
C THR A 144 -23.29 -18.08 -1.92
N ARG A 145 -22.49 -17.84 -0.88
CA ARG A 145 -21.13 -18.41 -0.75
C ARG A 145 -21.06 -19.79 -0.08
N ARG A 146 -22.10 -20.26 0.61
CA ARG A 146 -22.06 -21.56 1.30
C ARG A 146 -22.28 -22.73 0.35
N GLU A 147 -22.98 -22.54 -0.74
CA GLU A 147 -23.24 -23.62 -1.71
C GLU A 147 -22.07 -23.81 -2.69
N GLU A 148 -21.36 -22.74 -3.06
CA GLU A 148 -20.21 -22.84 -3.97
C GLU A 148 -18.94 -23.43 -3.32
N LEU A 149 -18.76 -23.26 -2.00
CA LEU A 149 -17.62 -23.83 -1.26
C LEU A 149 -17.78 -25.30 -0.89
N SER A 150 -18.95 -25.90 -1.11
CA SER A 150 -19.19 -27.32 -0.84
C SER A 150 -18.70 -28.23 -1.96
N TYR A 151 -18.17 -27.70 -3.05
CA TYR A 151 -17.66 -28.45 -4.22
C TYR A 151 -16.14 -28.35 -4.41
N LEU A 152 -15.40 -27.71 -3.44
CA LEU A 152 -13.95 -27.74 -3.35
C LEU A 152 -13.49 -28.63 -2.20
#